data_cf1d02fe0032a3c7151fd25e2bade459
#
_entry.id   cf1d02fe0032a3c7151fd25e2bade459
#
_cell.length_a   1.000
_cell.length_b   1.000
_cell.length_c   1.000
_cell.angle_alpha   90.00
_cell.angle_beta   90.00
_cell.angle_gamma   90.00
#
_symmetry.space_group_name_H-M   'P 1'
#
loop_
_entity.id
_entity.type
_entity.pdbx_description
1 polymer ?
#
loop_
_entity_poly.entity_id
_entity_poly.type
_entity_poly.pdbx_seq_one_letter_code
_entity_poly.pdbx_strand_id
1 'polypeptide(L)'
;MTPTWVNAPGRMVMATLSVPDISTAEGLYSDCLRYARVEAGRIEEPLARSWGAPAMAGKAYVLMAPREADTYALRLVETAPVADFAPMRTFGWGALELSVESVEAVHEAVKDTAFRIIGPPRDIMFGAPVRPMQVSGPAREVFFLTQVLEPEEGPETARAFVDQLFIAILATPDRGKALEFYERALGFKRGATFDMAYRSLNQAFGLAPDTQQSFTMLGSPVEGVIQVDQYPTGATARPLAPGHLPPAIGMVSFVVASLDAVRGEFFAAPARFGQAPYGGRRAAALKGAAGEWIELVEAR
;
A
#
# COMPACT_ATOMS: atom_id res chain seq x y z
N MET A 1 22.48 -6.00 1.83
CA MET A 1 22.02 -6.63 3.11
C MET A 1 20.65 -7.22 2.86
N THR A 2 20.27 -8.33 3.50
CA THR A 2 18.89 -8.83 3.43
C THR A 2 18.03 -7.93 4.32
N PRO A 3 16.91 -7.37 3.82
CA PRO A 3 16.03 -6.53 4.61
C PRO A 3 15.61 -7.21 5.91
N THR A 4 15.56 -6.46 7.00
CA THR A 4 15.14 -6.95 8.29
C THR A 4 13.63 -6.78 8.45
N TRP A 5 13.02 -7.80 9.04
CA TRP A 5 11.61 -7.72 9.40
C TRP A 5 11.46 -6.87 10.67
N VAL A 6 10.65 -5.84 10.60
CA VAL A 6 10.36 -5.01 11.77
C VAL A 6 9.28 -5.69 12.62
N ASN A 7 9.63 -6.11 13.83
CA ASN A 7 8.75 -6.82 14.77
C ASN A 7 7.86 -5.90 15.61
N ALA A 8 7.47 -4.73 15.12
CA ALA A 8 6.60 -3.81 15.84
C ALA A 8 5.14 -4.03 15.46
N PRO A 9 4.27 -4.52 16.36
CA PRO A 9 2.85 -4.68 16.09
C PRO A 9 2.21 -3.37 15.63
N GLY A 10 1.38 -3.47 14.59
CA GLY A 10 0.72 -2.35 13.92
C GLY A 10 1.53 -1.72 12.79
N ARG A 11 2.80 -2.09 12.62
CA ARG A 11 3.62 -1.55 11.53
C ARG A 11 3.24 -2.16 10.19
N MET A 12 3.16 -1.31 9.16
CA MET A 12 3.06 -1.73 7.77
C MET A 12 4.45 -2.20 7.31
N VAL A 13 4.50 -3.33 6.63
CA VAL A 13 5.77 -3.94 6.22
C VAL A 13 5.92 -4.06 4.72
N MET A 14 4.82 -4.14 3.99
CA MET A 14 4.86 -4.42 2.57
C MET A 14 3.51 -4.15 1.93
N ALA A 15 3.51 -3.79 0.65
CA ALA A 15 2.34 -3.85 -0.21
C ALA A 15 2.54 -4.89 -1.32
N THR A 16 1.47 -5.61 -1.65
CA THR A 16 1.45 -6.55 -2.78
C THR A 16 0.78 -5.87 -3.97
N LEU A 17 1.49 -5.79 -5.07
CA LEU A 17 1.02 -5.23 -6.33
C LEU A 17 0.72 -6.33 -7.34
N SER A 18 -0.47 -6.29 -7.90
CA SER A 18 -0.90 -7.14 -9.00
C SER A 18 -0.42 -6.54 -10.32
N VAL A 19 0.65 -7.08 -10.90
CA VAL A 19 1.29 -6.51 -12.10
C VAL A 19 1.07 -7.42 -13.34
N PRO A 20 0.86 -6.84 -14.52
CA PRO A 20 0.67 -7.64 -15.73
C PRO A 20 1.96 -8.27 -16.24
N ASP A 21 3.10 -7.67 -15.95
CA ASP A 21 4.44 -8.09 -16.34
C ASP A 21 5.44 -7.69 -15.26
N ILE A 22 5.99 -8.71 -14.58
CA ILE A 22 6.94 -8.49 -13.48
C ILE A 22 8.24 -7.86 -14.00
N SER A 23 8.75 -8.29 -15.15
CA SER A 23 10.03 -7.82 -15.67
C SER A 23 9.97 -6.32 -15.96
N THR A 24 8.90 -5.87 -16.61
CA THR A 24 8.65 -4.45 -16.90
C THR A 24 8.50 -3.65 -15.60
N ALA A 25 7.70 -4.13 -14.65
CA ALA A 25 7.48 -3.41 -13.38
C ALA A 25 8.76 -3.36 -12.53
N GLU A 26 9.48 -4.46 -12.41
CA GLU A 26 10.74 -4.54 -11.68
C GLU A 26 11.80 -3.61 -12.29
N GLY A 27 11.98 -3.62 -13.62
CA GLY A 27 12.90 -2.73 -14.32
C GLY A 27 12.57 -1.27 -14.04
N LEU A 28 11.29 -0.88 -14.19
CA LEU A 28 10.86 0.49 -13.93
C LEU A 28 11.10 0.92 -12.48
N TYR A 29 10.82 0.06 -11.51
CA TYR A 29 11.04 0.40 -10.10
C TYR A 29 12.53 0.41 -9.73
N SER A 30 13.34 -0.43 -10.35
CA SER A 30 14.80 -0.41 -10.16
C SER A 30 15.43 0.85 -10.71
N ASP A 31 15.02 1.28 -11.89
CA ASP A 31 15.61 2.42 -12.60
C ASP A 31 15.12 3.75 -12.01
N CYS A 32 13.82 3.87 -11.71
CA CYS A 32 13.20 5.13 -11.33
C CYS A 32 13.10 5.33 -9.82
N LEU A 33 12.90 4.26 -9.02
CA LEU A 33 12.73 4.34 -7.58
C LEU A 33 13.97 3.82 -6.81
N ARG A 34 14.97 3.30 -7.52
CA ARG A 34 16.20 2.69 -6.97
C ARG A 34 15.91 1.48 -6.05
N TYR A 35 14.83 0.78 -6.33
CA TYR A 35 14.55 -0.46 -5.62
C TYR A 35 15.39 -1.62 -6.16
N ALA A 36 15.68 -2.59 -5.31
CA ALA A 36 16.41 -3.79 -5.68
C ALA A 36 15.57 -5.05 -5.41
N ARG A 37 15.74 -6.05 -6.26
CA ARG A 37 15.18 -7.38 -6.00
C ARG A 37 15.83 -7.99 -4.76
N VAL A 38 14.99 -8.44 -3.83
CA VAL A 38 15.40 -9.19 -2.64
C VAL A 38 15.26 -10.68 -2.86
N GLU A 39 14.11 -11.07 -3.43
CA GLU A 39 13.77 -12.47 -3.69
C GLU A 39 12.85 -12.56 -4.90
N ALA A 40 12.89 -13.67 -5.60
CA ALA A 40 11.93 -14.03 -6.64
C ALA A 40 11.58 -15.50 -6.53
N GLY A 41 10.34 -15.84 -6.89
CA GLY A 41 9.87 -17.21 -6.81
C GLY A 41 8.49 -17.40 -7.42
N ARG A 42 7.83 -18.46 -6.96
CA ARG A 42 6.44 -18.76 -7.31
C ARG A 42 5.61 -18.85 -6.04
N ILE A 43 4.37 -18.34 -6.13
CA ILE A 43 3.41 -18.41 -5.03
C ILE A 43 3.06 -19.87 -4.77
N GLU A 44 3.34 -20.36 -3.58
CA GLU A 44 2.94 -21.71 -3.17
C GLU A 44 1.43 -21.80 -2.95
N GLU A 45 0.84 -22.96 -3.20
CA GLU A 45 -0.60 -23.16 -3.05
C GLU A 45 -1.13 -22.84 -1.64
N PRO A 46 -0.45 -23.22 -0.52
CA PRO A 46 -0.89 -22.83 0.82
C PRO A 46 -0.92 -21.32 1.03
N LEU A 47 0.04 -20.59 0.46
CA LEU A 47 0.09 -19.13 0.55
C LEU A 47 -1.02 -18.48 -0.27
N ALA A 48 -1.25 -18.94 -1.49
CA ALA A 48 -2.36 -18.46 -2.34
C ALA A 48 -3.73 -18.66 -1.65
N ARG A 49 -3.94 -19.80 -1.01
CA ARG A 49 -5.14 -20.07 -0.20
C ARG A 49 -5.24 -19.16 1.01
N SER A 50 -4.13 -18.92 1.71
CA SER A 50 -4.08 -18.00 2.85
C SER A 50 -4.50 -16.58 2.47
N TRP A 51 -4.23 -16.16 1.23
CA TRP A 51 -4.67 -14.87 0.69
C TRP A 51 -6.13 -14.86 0.20
N GLY A 52 -6.84 -15.99 0.20
CA GLY A 52 -8.15 -16.09 -0.46
C GLY A 52 -8.07 -15.97 -1.98
N ALA A 53 -6.88 -16.20 -2.56
CA ALA A 53 -6.58 -16.04 -3.98
C ALA A 53 -6.00 -17.32 -4.60
N PRO A 54 -6.73 -18.45 -4.61
CA PRO A 54 -6.20 -19.74 -5.03
C PRO A 54 -5.68 -19.74 -6.48
N ALA A 55 -6.20 -18.89 -7.36
CA ALA A 55 -5.72 -18.77 -8.74
C ALA A 55 -4.31 -18.15 -8.83
N MET A 56 -3.77 -17.62 -7.73
CA MET A 56 -2.39 -17.12 -7.68
C MET A 56 -1.35 -18.23 -7.45
N ALA A 57 -1.76 -19.46 -7.13
CA ALA A 57 -0.85 -20.60 -6.99
C ALA A 57 -0.03 -20.80 -8.26
N GLY A 58 1.28 -20.94 -8.11
CA GLY A 58 2.24 -21.08 -9.21
C GLY A 58 2.57 -19.79 -9.97
N LYS A 59 1.89 -18.66 -9.72
CA LYS A 59 2.22 -17.38 -10.32
C LYS A 59 3.59 -16.89 -9.84
N ALA A 60 4.31 -16.18 -10.72
CA ALA A 60 5.57 -15.58 -10.36
C ALA A 60 5.39 -14.42 -9.38
N TYR A 61 6.38 -14.21 -8.52
CA TYR A 61 6.50 -13.02 -7.70
C TYR A 61 7.94 -12.53 -7.61
N VAL A 62 8.08 -11.24 -7.33
CA VAL A 62 9.35 -10.60 -6.96
C VAL A 62 9.10 -9.75 -5.72
N LEU A 63 10.00 -9.85 -4.75
CA LEU A 63 10.04 -9.00 -3.56
C LEU A 63 11.12 -7.96 -3.76
N MET A 64 10.77 -6.69 -3.60
CA MET A 64 11.64 -5.54 -3.78
C MET A 64 11.75 -4.70 -2.51
N ALA A 65 12.91 -4.10 -2.33
CA ALA A 65 13.22 -3.18 -1.24
C ALA A 65 14.04 -1.98 -1.74
N PRO A 66 14.01 -0.83 -1.06
CA PRO A 66 14.96 0.24 -1.29
C PRO A 66 16.41 -0.27 -1.17
N ARG A 67 17.31 0.19 -2.02
CA ARG A 67 18.70 -0.32 -2.03
C ARG A 67 19.47 -0.01 -0.76
N GLU A 68 19.18 1.14 -0.16
CA GLU A 68 19.88 1.68 1.00
C GLU A 68 19.17 1.38 2.34
N ALA A 69 17.96 0.82 2.30
CA ALA A 69 17.15 0.60 3.49
C ALA A 69 17.01 -0.89 3.87
N ASP A 70 16.78 -1.14 5.14
CA ASP A 70 16.62 -2.48 5.71
C ASP A 70 15.14 -2.91 5.81
N THR A 71 14.27 -2.47 4.89
CA THR A 71 12.85 -2.79 4.93
C THR A 71 12.37 -3.40 3.62
N TYR A 72 11.39 -4.30 3.69
CA TYR A 72 10.63 -4.67 2.50
C TYR A 72 9.66 -3.53 2.15
N ALA A 73 9.38 -3.35 0.87
CA ALA A 73 8.41 -2.35 0.46
C ALA A 73 7.34 -2.91 -0.48
N LEU A 74 7.72 -3.63 -1.54
CA LEU A 74 6.80 -4.08 -2.57
C LEU A 74 6.98 -5.58 -2.85
N ARG A 75 5.86 -6.29 -2.98
CA ARG A 75 5.80 -7.62 -3.57
C ARG A 75 5.02 -7.52 -4.88
N LEU A 76 5.69 -7.73 -6.00
CA LEU A 76 5.07 -7.80 -7.32
C LEU A 76 4.57 -9.22 -7.55
N VAL A 77 3.32 -9.39 -7.94
CA VAL A 77 2.75 -10.69 -8.28
C VAL A 77 2.14 -10.61 -9.66
N GLU A 78 2.54 -11.55 -10.55
CA GLU A 78 2.07 -11.55 -11.91
C GLU A 78 0.59 -11.96 -12.00
N THR A 79 -0.23 -11.10 -12.62
CA THR A 79 -1.65 -11.36 -12.84
C THR A 79 -2.16 -10.61 -14.07
N ALA A 80 -3.14 -11.18 -14.75
CA ALA A 80 -3.73 -10.53 -15.90
C ALA A 80 -4.39 -9.18 -15.51
N PRO A 81 -4.30 -8.16 -16.37
CA PRO A 81 -4.99 -6.89 -16.15
C PRO A 81 -6.50 -7.08 -16.04
N VAL A 82 -7.12 -6.31 -15.16
CA VAL A 82 -8.60 -6.23 -15.04
C VAL A 82 -9.06 -5.01 -15.82
N ALA A 83 -9.86 -5.23 -16.89
CA ALA A 83 -10.22 -4.19 -17.84
C ALA A 83 -10.94 -3.00 -17.21
N ASP A 84 -11.92 -3.26 -16.37
CA ASP A 84 -12.80 -2.25 -15.78
C ASP A 84 -12.23 -1.59 -14.51
N PHE A 85 -10.99 -1.91 -14.14
CA PHE A 85 -10.35 -1.24 -13.01
C PHE A 85 -9.97 0.20 -13.37
N ALA A 86 -10.42 1.16 -12.57
CA ALA A 86 -10.06 2.57 -12.68
C ALA A 86 -9.36 3.03 -11.38
N PRO A 87 -8.09 3.45 -11.43
CA PRO A 87 -7.39 3.98 -10.26
C PRO A 87 -8.12 5.19 -9.69
N MET A 88 -8.08 5.33 -8.38
CA MET A 88 -8.74 6.41 -7.62
C MET A 88 -10.26 6.50 -7.78
N ARG A 89 -10.92 5.48 -8.38
CA ARG A 89 -12.38 5.45 -8.57
C ARG A 89 -13.04 4.22 -7.97
N THR A 90 -12.26 3.33 -7.35
CA THR A 90 -12.75 2.10 -6.73
C THR A 90 -12.40 2.04 -5.27
N PHE A 91 -13.25 1.39 -4.47
CA PHE A 91 -13.00 1.13 -3.05
C PHE A 91 -11.85 0.15 -2.81
N GLY A 92 -11.34 0.10 -1.59
CA GLY A 92 -10.17 -0.67 -1.19
C GLY A 92 -8.89 0.17 -1.20
N TRP A 93 -7.71 -0.43 -1.31
CA TRP A 93 -6.43 0.30 -1.28
C TRP A 93 -6.30 1.23 -2.49
N GLY A 94 -6.51 2.53 -2.28
CA GLY A 94 -6.53 3.55 -3.33
C GLY A 94 -5.15 3.99 -3.78
N ALA A 95 -4.22 4.14 -2.83
CA ALA A 95 -2.84 4.54 -3.08
C ALA A 95 -1.91 4.09 -1.94
N LEU A 96 -0.62 4.20 -2.16
CA LEU A 96 0.44 3.98 -1.19
C LEU A 96 1.30 5.23 -1.10
N GLU A 97 1.70 5.63 0.09
CA GLU A 97 2.60 6.75 0.29
C GLU A 97 3.99 6.25 0.69
N LEU A 98 4.99 6.71 -0.06
CA LEU A 98 6.40 6.37 0.08
C LEU A 98 7.17 7.63 0.46
N SER A 99 8.02 7.55 1.47
CA SER A 99 8.92 8.66 1.80
C SER A 99 10.04 8.77 0.78
N VAL A 100 10.44 10.01 0.44
CA VAL A 100 11.52 10.29 -0.51
C VAL A 100 12.47 11.36 0.04
N GLU A 101 13.76 11.24 -0.29
CA GLU A 101 14.77 12.25 0.10
C GLU A 101 14.55 13.59 -0.63
N SER A 102 14.19 13.54 -1.92
CA SER A 102 13.92 14.73 -2.75
C SER A 102 12.86 14.39 -3.80
N VAL A 103 11.69 14.99 -3.67
CA VAL A 103 10.60 14.77 -4.61
C VAL A 103 10.93 15.33 -6.00
N GLU A 104 11.71 16.40 -6.10
CA GLU A 104 12.18 16.95 -7.38
C GLU A 104 13.10 15.95 -8.10
N ALA A 105 14.03 15.31 -7.37
CA ALA A 105 14.91 14.30 -7.98
C ALA A 105 14.12 13.08 -8.44
N VAL A 106 13.11 12.66 -7.70
CA VAL A 106 12.21 11.58 -8.10
C VAL A 106 11.35 11.99 -9.29
N HIS A 107 10.83 13.23 -9.32
CA HIS A 107 10.10 13.77 -10.47
C HIS A 107 10.94 13.71 -11.75
N GLU A 108 12.20 14.16 -11.70
CA GLU A 108 13.12 14.05 -12.84
C GLU A 108 13.35 12.59 -13.27
N ALA A 109 13.43 11.66 -12.32
CA ALA A 109 13.64 10.24 -12.62
C ALA A 109 12.43 9.56 -13.27
N VAL A 110 11.21 10.06 -13.05
CA VAL A 110 9.97 9.40 -13.53
C VAL A 110 9.31 10.10 -14.72
N LYS A 111 9.56 11.39 -14.96
CA LYS A 111 8.78 12.23 -15.90
C LYS A 111 8.75 11.74 -17.36
N ASP A 112 9.83 11.11 -17.82
CA ASP A 112 9.98 10.64 -19.20
C ASP A 112 9.96 9.11 -19.29
N THR A 113 9.24 8.45 -18.38
CA THR A 113 9.17 7.00 -18.28
C THR A 113 7.74 6.46 -18.42
N ALA A 114 7.51 5.19 -18.14
CA ALA A 114 6.18 4.59 -18.13
C ALA A 114 5.34 5.00 -16.90
N PHE A 115 5.89 5.71 -15.91
CA PHE A 115 5.07 6.34 -14.88
C PHE A 115 4.24 7.48 -15.47
N ARG A 116 2.97 7.55 -15.08
CA ARG A 116 2.11 8.67 -15.43
C ARG A 116 2.01 9.62 -14.24
N ILE A 117 2.49 10.85 -14.37
CA ILE A 117 2.33 11.88 -13.33
C ILE A 117 0.84 12.27 -13.26
N ILE A 118 0.24 12.10 -12.09
CA ILE A 118 -1.13 12.50 -11.74
C ILE A 118 -1.13 13.92 -11.17
N GLY A 119 -0.19 14.18 -10.25
CA GLY A 119 0.02 15.49 -9.64
C GLY A 119 1.51 15.77 -9.51
N PRO A 120 2.02 16.90 -10.07
CA PRO A 120 3.43 17.28 -9.91
C PRO A 120 3.75 17.67 -8.46
N PRO A 121 5.05 17.76 -8.08
CA PRO A 121 5.47 18.20 -6.75
C PRO A 121 4.80 19.50 -6.31
N ARG A 122 4.28 19.53 -5.08
CA ARG A 122 3.59 20.69 -4.53
C ARG A 122 3.63 20.73 -3.02
N ASP A 123 3.93 21.91 -2.46
CA ASP A 123 3.91 22.12 -1.01
C ASP A 123 2.49 22.08 -0.47
N ILE A 124 2.31 21.34 0.61
CA ILE A 124 1.09 21.31 1.41
C ILE A 124 1.45 21.27 2.90
N MET A 125 0.50 21.69 3.74
CA MET A 125 0.57 21.50 5.18
C MET A 125 -0.29 20.29 5.56
N PHE A 126 0.34 19.29 6.13
CA PHE A 126 -0.32 18.08 6.62
C PHE A 126 0.29 17.67 7.96
N GLY A 127 -0.12 18.37 9.03
CA GLY A 127 0.55 18.27 10.32
C GLY A 127 1.93 18.94 10.31
N ALA A 128 2.78 18.57 9.38
CA ALA A 128 4.07 19.17 9.05
C ALA A 128 4.10 19.68 7.60
N PRO A 129 5.04 20.56 7.22
CA PRO A 129 5.22 20.95 5.82
C PRO A 129 5.77 19.76 5.01
N VAL A 130 5.02 19.34 3.99
CA VAL A 130 5.41 18.23 3.11
C VAL A 130 5.27 18.63 1.64
N ARG A 131 6.00 17.94 0.78
CA ARG A 131 5.94 18.10 -0.68
C ARG A 131 5.69 16.76 -1.34
N PRO A 132 4.44 16.36 -1.53
CA PRO A 132 4.09 15.17 -2.28
C PRO A 132 4.05 15.42 -3.79
N MET A 133 4.27 14.35 -4.55
CA MET A 133 3.80 14.20 -5.93
C MET A 133 3.01 12.89 -6.05
N GLN A 134 2.16 12.77 -7.07
CA GLN A 134 1.39 11.57 -7.32
C GLN A 134 1.69 11.00 -8.70
N VAL A 135 1.95 9.70 -8.74
CA VAL A 135 2.19 8.96 -9.98
C VAL A 135 1.35 7.70 -10.04
N SER A 136 1.06 7.23 -11.25
CA SER A 136 0.50 5.90 -11.49
C SER A 136 1.55 5.06 -12.22
N GLY A 137 1.82 3.87 -11.69
CA GLY A 137 2.78 2.94 -12.27
C GLY A 137 2.16 1.95 -13.28
N PRO A 138 2.92 0.93 -13.68
CA PRO A 138 2.58 0.04 -14.80
C PRO A 138 1.35 -0.85 -14.54
N ALA A 139 1.02 -1.14 -13.29
CA ALA A 139 -0.20 -1.87 -12.92
C ALA A 139 -1.38 -0.94 -12.60
N ARG A 140 -1.26 0.35 -12.89
CA ARG A 140 -2.21 1.41 -12.52
C ARG A 140 -2.33 1.61 -11.01
N GLU A 141 -1.37 1.13 -10.24
CA GLU A 141 -1.18 1.50 -8.83
C GLU A 141 -0.86 3.00 -8.71
N VAL A 142 -1.27 3.60 -7.61
CA VAL A 142 -1.00 5.00 -7.35
C VAL A 142 -0.03 5.11 -6.17
N PHE A 143 1.06 5.86 -6.40
CA PHE A 143 1.99 6.24 -5.36
C PHE A 143 1.91 7.74 -5.07
N PHE A 144 1.93 8.08 -3.80
CA PHE A 144 2.29 9.39 -3.29
C PHE A 144 3.76 9.31 -2.89
N LEU A 145 4.59 10.11 -3.54
CA LEU A 145 6.01 10.19 -3.28
C LEU A 145 6.22 11.49 -2.51
N THR A 146 6.43 11.37 -1.18
CA THR A 146 6.32 12.50 -0.26
C THR A 146 7.64 12.80 0.39
N GLN A 147 8.11 14.03 0.21
CA GLN A 147 9.24 14.60 0.95
C GLN A 147 8.71 15.38 2.16
N VAL A 148 9.19 15.05 3.35
CA VAL A 148 9.01 15.88 4.56
C VAL A 148 10.03 17.00 4.50
N LEU A 149 9.59 18.27 4.56
CA LEU A 149 10.47 19.43 4.35
C LEU A 149 11.22 19.83 5.63
N GLU A 150 10.65 19.54 6.79
CA GLU A 150 11.25 19.78 8.10
C GLU A 150 11.25 18.46 8.88
N PRO A 151 12.12 17.50 8.52
CA PRO A 151 12.06 16.17 9.11
C PRO A 151 12.56 16.19 10.56
N GLU A 152 11.75 15.68 11.46
CA GLU A 152 12.20 15.18 12.77
C GLU A 152 12.66 13.72 12.59
N GLU A 153 13.45 13.18 13.53
CA GLU A 153 13.81 11.76 13.48
C GLU A 153 12.53 10.91 13.65
N GLY A 154 12.19 10.14 12.60
CA GLY A 154 10.98 9.31 12.61
C GLY A 154 10.82 8.49 11.33
N PRO A 155 9.74 7.68 11.25
CA PRO A 155 9.47 6.82 10.10
C PRO A 155 9.15 7.59 8.81
N GLU A 156 8.78 8.87 8.93
CA GLU A 156 8.46 9.74 7.80
C GLU A 156 9.72 10.28 7.11
N THR A 157 10.88 10.23 7.81
CA THR A 157 12.16 10.69 7.27
C THR A 157 12.77 9.65 6.37
N ALA A 158 12.89 9.97 5.08
CA ALA A 158 13.52 9.10 4.11
C ALA A 158 15.03 8.94 4.38
N ARG A 159 15.51 7.70 4.28
CA ARG A 159 16.92 7.30 4.42
C ARG A 159 17.46 6.74 3.10
N ALA A 160 16.65 6.81 2.04
CA ALA A 160 16.95 6.35 0.71
C ALA A 160 16.23 7.23 -0.31
N PHE A 161 16.68 7.23 -1.55
CA PHE A 161 16.09 8.00 -2.66
C PHE A 161 14.56 7.88 -2.71
N VAL A 162 14.03 6.65 -2.72
CA VAL A 162 12.66 6.32 -2.34
C VAL A 162 12.76 5.25 -1.27
N ASP A 163 12.28 5.55 -0.08
CA ASP A 163 12.41 4.69 1.09
C ASP A 163 11.14 3.86 1.33
N GLN A 164 10.68 3.80 2.53
CA GLN A 164 9.65 2.89 3.00
C GLN A 164 8.22 3.37 2.71
N LEU A 165 7.32 2.40 2.70
CA LEU A 165 5.90 2.65 2.86
C LEU A 165 5.64 3.21 4.25
N PHE A 166 4.96 4.35 4.36
CA PHE A 166 4.58 4.91 5.65
C PHE A 166 3.08 5.16 5.80
N ILE A 167 2.32 5.38 4.70
CA ILE A 167 0.86 5.45 4.73
C ILE A 167 0.28 4.58 3.62
N ALA A 168 -0.76 3.80 3.95
CA ALA A 168 -1.65 3.17 2.97
C ALA A 168 -2.97 3.95 2.93
N ILE A 169 -3.41 4.36 1.73
CA ILE A 169 -4.64 5.15 1.56
C ILE A 169 -5.80 4.22 1.23
N LEU A 170 -6.79 4.19 2.12
CA LEU A 170 -7.98 3.37 2.00
C LEU A 170 -9.15 4.20 1.47
N ALA A 171 -9.59 3.88 0.26
CA ALA A 171 -10.81 4.40 -0.34
C ALA A 171 -12.04 3.66 0.18
N THR A 172 -12.98 4.33 0.82
CA THR A 172 -14.16 3.68 1.39
C THR A 172 -15.48 4.37 1.03
N PRO A 173 -16.59 3.60 0.90
CA PRO A 173 -17.92 4.17 0.78
C PRO A 173 -18.46 4.69 2.13
N ASP A 174 -17.90 4.22 3.25
CA ASP A 174 -18.37 4.53 4.61
C ASP A 174 -17.16 4.56 5.56
N ARG A 175 -16.65 5.78 5.78
CA ARG A 175 -15.48 5.99 6.65
C ARG A 175 -15.73 5.52 8.08
N GLY A 176 -16.93 5.73 8.60
CA GLY A 176 -17.28 5.29 9.96
C GLY A 176 -17.13 3.79 10.14
N LYS A 177 -17.69 3.00 9.21
CA LYS A 177 -17.58 1.53 9.25
C LYS A 177 -16.14 1.05 9.05
N ALA A 178 -15.38 1.69 8.18
CA ALA A 178 -13.98 1.34 7.99
C ALA A 178 -13.17 1.59 9.27
N LEU A 179 -13.32 2.76 9.90
CA LEU A 179 -12.67 3.08 11.16
C LEU A 179 -13.02 2.07 12.27
N GLU A 180 -14.31 1.77 12.45
CA GLU A 180 -14.75 0.77 13.43
C GLU A 180 -14.15 -0.62 13.18
N PHE A 181 -14.03 -1.03 11.91
CA PHE A 181 -13.44 -2.31 11.56
C PHE A 181 -11.98 -2.38 12.03
N TYR A 182 -11.15 -1.40 11.69
CA TYR A 182 -9.74 -1.40 12.08
C TYR A 182 -9.54 -1.29 13.59
N GLU A 183 -10.37 -0.49 14.28
CA GLU A 183 -10.34 -0.37 15.74
C GLU A 183 -10.67 -1.71 16.42
N ARG A 184 -11.72 -2.40 15.96
CA ARG A 184 -12.19 -3.65 16.58
C ARG A 184 -11.38 -4.88 16.18
N ALA A 185 -11.04 -4.98 14.89
CA ALA A 185 -10.39 -6.17 14.36
C ALA A 185 -8.87 -6.18 14.63
N LEU A 186 -8.22 -5.03 14.50
CA LEU A 186 -6.76 -4.92 14.53
C LEU A 186 -6.23 -4.08 15.70
N GLY A 187 -7.10 -3.45 16.49
CA GLY A 187 -6.70 -2.62 17.63
C GLY A 187 -6.06 -1.29 17.24
N PHE A 188 -6.24 -0.85 15.98
CA PHE A 188 -5.76 0.45 15.53
C PHE A 188 -6.53 1.57 16.23
N LYS A 189 -5.92 2.74 16.34
CA LYS A 189 -6.51 3.89 17.01
C LYS A 189 -6.83 4.98 16.00
N ARG A 190 -8.00 5.57 16.17
CA ARG A 190 -8.43 6.72 15.40
C ARG A 190 -7.58 7.93 15.77
N GLY A 191 -6.96 8.54 14.77
CA GLY A 191 -6.24 9.79 14.87
C GLY A 191 -7.08 10.99 14.44
N ALA A 192 -6.41 12.03 13.96
CA ALA A 192 -7.04 13.25 13.50
C ALA A 192 -7.84 13.06 12.20
N THR A 193 -8.90 13.85 12.06
CA THR A 193 -9.63 13.99 10.79
C THR A 193 -9.25 15.32 10.16
N PHE A 194 -9.05 15.30 8.85
CA PHE A 194 -8.65 16.45 8.04
C PHE A 194 -9.65 16.66 6.91
N ASP A 195 -9.86 17.91 6.57
CA ASP A 195 -10.57 18.34 5.37
C ASP A 195 -9.59 19.15 4.51
N MET A 196 -9.40 18.76 3.26
CA MET A 196 -8.48 19.45 2.37
C MET A 196 -8.89 19.37 0.90
N ALA A 197 -8.39 20.31 0.09
CA ALA A 197 -8.51 20.27 -1.36
C ALA A 197 -7.67 19.14 -1.95
N TYR A 198 -8.25 17.95 -2.12
CA TYR A 198 -7.60 16.75 -2.60
C TYR A 198 -7.62 16.71 -4.13
N ARG A 199 -6.72 17.46 -4.77
CA ARG A 199 -6.78 17.74 -6.22
C ARG A 199 -6.76 16.50 -7.11
N SER A 200 -5.91 15.52 -6.82
CA SER A 200 -5.85 14.29 -7.63
C SER A 200 -7.13 13.46 -7.53
N LEU A 201 -7.73 13.38 -6.34
CA LEU A 201 -9.04 12.74 -6.16
C LEU A 201 -10.15 13.54 -6.86
N ASN A 202 -10.18 14.87 -6.68
CA ASN A 202 -11.14 15.74 -7.33
C ASN A 202 -11.08 15.61 -8.85
N GLN A 203 -9.87 15.59 -9.42
CA GLN A 203 -9.67 15.38 -10.86
C GLN A 203 -10.21 14.02 -11.31
N ALA A 204 -9.97 12.95 -10.56
CA ALA A 204 -10.47 11.61 -10.90
C ALA A 204 -12.01 11.56 -10.96
N PHE A 205 -12.71 12.42 -10.20
CA PHE A 205 -14.17 12.49 -10.19
C PHE A 205 -14.76 13.67 -10.97
N GLY A 206 -13.94 14.46 -11.67
CA GLY A 206 -14.39 15.64 -12.40
C GLY A 206 -14.95 16.75 -11.50
N LEU A 207 -14.50 16.82 -10.25
CA LEU A 207 -14.88 17.84 -9.29
C LEU A 207 -13.98 19.07 -9.41
N ALA A 208 -14.43 20.23 -8.87
CA ALA A 208 -13.61 21.42 -8.82
C ALA A 208 -12.30 21.16 -8.01
N PRO A 209 -11.15 21.71 -8.44
CA PRO A 209 -9.87 21.42 -7.81
C PRO A 209 -9.78 21.74 -6.30
N ASP A 210 -10.58 22.70 -5.85
CA ASP A 210 -10.65 23.17 -4.47
C ASP A 210 -11.73 22.47 -3.62
N THR A 211 -12.46 21.50 -4.20
CA THR A 211 -13.44 20.70 -3.46
C THR A 211 -12.77 20.04 -2.26
N GLN A 212 -13.35 20.26 -1.08
CA GLN A 212 -12.85 19.68 0.16
C GLN A 212 -13.23 18.19 0.22
N GLN A 213 -12.24 17.36 0.56
CA GLN A 213 -12.41 15.94 0.81
C GLN A 213 -11.98 15.64 2.24
N SER A 214 -12.72 14.76 2.89
CA SER A 214 -12.48 14.43 4.30
C SER A 214 -11.86 13.06 4.44
N PHE A 215 -10.83 12.96 5.27
CA PHE A 215 -10.19 11.69 5.63
C PHE A 215 -9.79 11.66 7.10
N THR A 216 -9.61 10.47 7.64
CA THR A 216 -9.20 10.26 9.03
C THR A 216 -7.98 9.36 9.07
N MET A 217 -6.97 9.76 9.85
CA MET A 217 -5.81 8.91 10.08
C MET A 217 -6.16 7.80 11.07
N LEU A 218 -5.64 6.60 10.79
CA LEU A 218 -5.58 5.47 11.72
C LEU A 218 -4.14 5.19 12.06
N GLY A 219 -3.84 5.13 13.35
CA GLY A 219 -2.52 4.81 13.87
C GLY A 219 -2.46 3.44 14.53
N SER A 220 -1.33 2.79 14.38
CA SER A 220 -0.93 1.74 15.29
C SER A 220 -0.46 2.36 16.61
N PRO A 221 -0.18 1.55 17.67
CA PRO A 221 0.43 2.08 18.88
C PRO A 221 1.78 2.77 18.69
N VAL A 222 2.40 2.61 17.53
CA VAL A 222 3.74 3.14 17.20
C VAL A 222 3.74 4.17 16.06
N GLU A 223 2.76 4.15 15.14
CA GLU A 223 2.75 5.03 13.96
C GLU A 223 1.32 5.20 13.40
N GLY A 224 1.04 6.35 12.75
CA GLY A 224 -0.12 6.53 11.89
C GLY A 224 0.18 5.91 10.52
N VAL A 225 -0.59 4.91 10.10
CA VAL A 225 -0.21 4.09 8.95
C VAL A 225 -1.31 3.93 7.90
N ILE A 226 -2.56 4.32 8.21
CA ILE A 226 -3.66 4.27 7.25
C ILE A 226 -4.36 5.62 7.20
N GLN A 227 -4.50 6.16 5.99
CA GLN A 227 -5.40 7.26 5.71
C GLN A 227 -6.72 6.70 5.18
N VAL A 228 -7.83 6.98 5.85
CA VAL A 228 -9.17 6.48 5.49
C VAL A 228 -9.95 7.59 4.81
N ASP A 229 -10.07 7.50 3.48
CA ASP A 229 -10.74 8.49 2.66
C ASP A 229 -12.21 8.14 2.46
N GLN A 230 -13.11 9.08 2.76
CA GLN A 230 -14.49 9.00 2.29
C GLN A 230 -14.52 9.35 0.80
N TYR A 231 -14.69 8.35 -0.07
CA TYR A 231 -14.70 8.62 -1.51
C TYR A 231 -16.00 9.29 -1.97
N PRO A 232 -15.92 10.17 -3.01
CA PRO A 232 -17.08 10.84 -3.59
C PRO A 232 -18.11 9.86 -4.17
N THR A 233 -19.35 10.34 -4.29
CA THR A 233 -20.40 9.61 -5.03
C THR A 233 -19.94 9.29 -6.45
N GLY A 234 -20.20 8.07 -6.90
CA GLY A 234 -19.74 7.54 -8.20
C GLY A 234 -18.49 6.67 -8.10
N ALA A 235 -17.88 6.54 -6.92
CA ALA A 235 -16.94 5.45 -6.67
C ALA A 235 -17.65 4.10 -6.64
N THR A 236 -16.97 3.06 -7.10
CA THR A 236 -17.55 1.72 -7.23
C THR A 236 -16.73 0.66 -6.50
N ALA A 237 -17.32 -0.51 -6.29
CA ALA A 237 -16.56 -1.67 -5.83
C ALA A 237 -15.43 -1.97 -6.82
N ARG A 238 -14.27 -2.39 -6.29
CA ARG A 238 -13.14 -2.79 -7.14
C ARG A 238 -13.49 -4.06 -7.89
N PRO A 239 -13.33 -4.11 -9.22
CA PRO A 239 -13.54 -5.33 -9.99
C PRO A 239 -12.51 -6.37 -9.58
N LEU A 240 -12.95 -7.62 -9.43
CA LEU A 240 -12.13 -8.73 -8.95
C LEU A 240 -12.37 -9.96 -9.82
N ALA A 241 -11.32 -10.50 -10.40
CA ALA A 241 -11.37 -11.80 -11.06
C ALA A 241 -11.47 -12.91 -9.99
N PRO A 242 -12.36 -13.91 -10.15
CA PRO A 242 -12.53 -14.97 -9.16
C PRO A 242 -11.23 -15.69 -8.81
N GLY A 243 -10.93 -15.77 -7.52
CA GLY A 243 -9.72 -16.42 -7.00
C GLY A 243 -8.41 -15.69 -7.25
N HIS A 244 -8.44 -14.46 -7.74
CA HIS A 244 -7.25 -13.63 -7.96
C HIS A 244 -7.12 -12.54 -6.88
N LEU A 245 -5.93 -11.97 -6.74
CA LEU A 245 -5.71 -10.73 -5.98
C LEU A 245 -6.44 -9.56 -6.64
N PRO A 246 -6.89 -8.56 -5.87
CA PRO A 246 -7.39 -7.31 -6.44
C PRO A 246 -6.36 -6.64 -7.36
N PRO A 247 -6.79 -5.95 -8.44
CA PRO A 247 -5.89 -5.26 -9.35
C PRO A 247 -5.17 -4.08 -8.68
N ALA A 248 -4.02 -3.73 -9.23
CA ALA A 248 -3.11 -2.70 -8.74
C ALA A 248 -2.60 -3.01 -7.31
N ILE A 249 -3.02 -2.29 -6.30
CA ILE A 249 -2.67 -2.60 -4.91
C ILE A 249 -3.58 -3.72 -4.44
N GLY A 250 -3.07 -4.95 -4.51
CA GLY A 250 -3.83 -6.16 -4.20
C GLY A 250 -4.00 -6.39 -2.70
N MET A 251 -2.99 -6.03 -1.91
CA MET A 251 -2.98 -6.29 -0.47
C MET A 251 -1.94 -5.43 0.24
N VAL A 252 -2.20 -5.04 1.48
CA VAL A 252 -1.22 -4.40 2.37
C VAL A 252 -1.00 -5.29 3.58
N SER A 253 0.27 -5.44 4.00
CA SER A 253 0.69 -6.36 5.05
C SER A 253 1.10 -5.60 6.31
N PHE A 254 0.56 -6.00 7.47
CA PHE A 254 0.85 -5.42 8.78
C PHE A 254 1.37 -6.48 9.75
N VAL A 255 2.20 -6.06 10.70
CA VAL A 255 2.59 -6.91 11.83
C VAL A 255 1.49 -6.86 12.90
N VAL A 256 1.18 -8.01 13.48
CA VAL A 256 0.31 -8.13 14.67
C VAL A 256 1.04 -8.86 15.78
N ALA A 257 0.70 -8.54 17.02
CA ALA A 257 1.29 -9.24 18.18
C ALA A 257 0.87 -10.72 18.22
N SER A 258 -0.39 -11.02 17.88
CA SER A 258 -0.93 -12.37 17.79
C SER A 258 -2.10 -12.42 16.80
N LEU A 259 -2.08 -13.38 15.89
CA LEU A 259 -3.20 -13.66 14.98
C LEU A 259 -4.44 -14.17 15.73
N ASP A 260 -4.26 -14.81 16.88
CA ASP A 260 -5.36 -15.33 17.70
C ASP A 260 -6.14 -14.21 18.41
N ALA A 261 -5.59 -13.00 18.50
CA ALA A 261 -6.26 -11.81 19.04
C ALA A 261 -7.07 -11.03 18.00
N VAL A 262 -6.87 -11.32 16.71
CA VAL A 262 -7.57 -10.64 15.61
C VAL A 262 -9.05 -11.01 15.59
N ARG A 263 -9.92 -9.99 15.55
CA ARG A 263 -11.38 -10.17 15.52
C ARG A 263 -11.92 -9.96 14.11
N GLY A 264 -11.49 -10.82 13.18
CA GLY A 264 -11.89 -10.81 11.79
C GLY A 264 -11.93 -12.23 11.23
N GLU A 265 -12.64 -12.41 10.12
CA GLU A 265 -12.71 -13.68 9.43
C GLU A 265 -11.57 -13.79 8.42
N PHE A 266 -10.62 -14.67 8.68
CA PHE A 266 -9.54 -14.97 7.75
C PHE A 266 -10.04 -15.79 6.55
N PHE A 267 -9.45 -15.57 5.38
CA PHE A 267 -9.73 -16.41 4.20
C PHE A 267 -9.37 -17.89 4.42
N ALA A 268 -8.32 -18.14 5.21
CA ALA A 268 -7.92 -19.46 5.67
C ALA A 268 -7.29 -19.36 7.07
N ALA A 269 -7.24 -20.46 7.79
CA ALA A 269 -6.62 -20.50 9.12
C ALA A 269 -5.15 -20.02 9.05
N PRO A 270 -4.66 -19.25 10.07
CA PRO A 270 -3.29 -18.82 10.14
C PRO A 270 -2.29 -19.95 10.01
N ALA A 271 -1.31 -19.82 9.12
CA ALA A 271 -0.30 -20.83 8.84
C ALA A 271 1.12 -20.24 8.82
N ARG A 272 2.14 -21.10 8.94
CA ARG A 272 3.55 -20.71 8.85
C ARG A 272 4.06 -20.78 7.42
N PHE A 273 4.82 -19.75 7.01
CA PHE A 273 5.43 -19.69 5.68
C PHE A 273 6.95 -19.50 5.81
N GLY A 274 7.73 -20.30 5.09
CA GLY A 274 9.19 -20.30 5.20
C GLY A 274 9.88 -19.22 4.38
N GLN A 275 9.32 -18.88 3.19
CA GLN A 275 9.88 -17.90 2.26
C GLN A 275 9.87 -16.47 2.82
N ALA A 276 10.66 -15.58 2.23
CA ALA A 276 10.59 -14.18 2.56
C ALA A 276 9.21 -13.60 2.14
N PRO A 277 8.68 -12.63 2.90
CA PRO A 277 9.29 -12.02 4.07
C PRO A 277 8.95 -12.73 5.38
N TYR A 278 8.23 -13.84 5.37
CA TYR A 278 7.66 -14.46 6.57
C TYR A 278 8.73 -15.08 7.50
N GLY A 279 9.73 -15.79 6.94
CA GLY A 279 10.82 -16.39 7.72
C GLY A 279 10.35 -17.32 8.83
N GLY A 280 9.34 -18.16 8.56
CA GLY A 280 8.75 -19.12 9.50
C GLY A 280 7.67 -18.54 10.42
N ARG A 281 7.28 -17.26 10.25
CA ARG A 281 6.17 -16.64 11.01
C ARG A 281 4.81 -17.13 10.55
N ARG A 282 3.83 -17.09 11.45
CA ARG A 282 2.42 -17.28 11.09
C ARG A 282 1.93 -16.05 10.34
N ALA A 283 1.14 -16.29 9.29
CA ALA A 283 0.45 -15.23 8.57
C ALA A 283 -0.94 -15.70 8.15
N ALA A 284 -1.83 -14.75 7.90
CA ALA A 284 -3.15 -14.96 7.35
C ALA A 284 -3.65 -13.66 6.71
N ALA A 285 -4.60 -13.76 5.79
CA ALA A 285 -5.22 -12.58 5.21
C ALA A 285 -6.73 -12.57 5.43
N LEU A 286 -7.30 -11.37 5.42
CA LEU A 286 -8.72 -11.13 5.59
C LEU A 286 -9.17 -9.96 4.70
N LYS A 287 -10.48 -9.83 4.58
CA LYS A 287 -11.10 -8.73 3.84
C LYS A 287 -11.57 -7.65 4.81
N GLY A 288 -11.20 -6.41 4.54
CA GLY A 288 -11.62 -5.25 5.32
C GLY A 288 -12.98 -4.69 4.90
N ALA A 289 -13.41 -3.64 5.60
CA ALA A 289 -14.76 -3.07 5.48
C ALA A 289 -15.03 -2.38 4.13
N ALA A 290 -14.01 -1.91 3.44
CA ALA A 290 -14.11 -1.31 2.11
C ALA A 290 -13.84 -2.32 0.98
N GLY A 291 -13.68 -3.59 1.30
CA GLY A 291 -13.36 -4.65 0.35
C GLY A 291 -11.86 -4.81 0.08
N GLU A 292 -11.01 -4.08 0.78
CA GLU A 292 -9.56 -4.20 0.74
C GLU A 292 -9.08 -5.52 1.34
N TRP A 293 -7.95 -6.02 0.86
CA TRP A 293 -7.32 -7.20 1.41
C TRP A 293 -6.15 -6.83 2.29
N ILE A 294 -6.13 -7.41 3.48
CA ILE A 294 -5.18 -7.14 4.54
C ILE A 294 -4.45 -8.45 4.86
N GLU A 295 -3.14 -8.45 4.77
CA GLU A 295 -2.31 -9.55 5.25
C GLU A 295 -1.78 -9.19 6.64
N LEU A 296 -1.88 -10.13 7.55
CA LEU A 296 -1.36 -9.99 8.90
C LEU A 296 -0.26 -11.02 9.12
N VAL A 297 0.86 -10.56 9.64
CA VAL A 297 2.00 -11.42 9.97
C VAL A 297 2.30 -11.28 11.46
N GLU A 298 2.36 -12.40 12.14
CA GLU A 298 2.59 -12.44 13.59
C GLU A 298 4.02 -12.04 13.92
N ALA A 299 4.19 -11.17 14.91
CA ALA A 299 5.50 -10.87 15.49
C ALA A 299 6.17 -12.15 16.02
N ARG A 300 7.50 -12.11 16.22
CA ARG A 300 8.23 -13.24 16.84
C ARG A 300 8.07 -13.24 18.34
#